data_76962c2d8209dce9d2d1173e8f9f405c
#
_entry.id   76962c2d8209dce9d2d1173e8f9f405c
#
_cell.length_a   1.000
_cell.length_b   1.000
_cell.length_c   1.000
_cell.angle_alpha   90.00
_cell.angle_beta   90.00
_cell.angle_gamma   90.00
#
_symmetry.space_group_name_H-M   'P 1'
#
loop_
_entity.id
_entity.type
_entity.pdbx_description
1 polymer ?
#
loop_
_entity_poly.entity_id
_entity_poly.type
_entity_poly.pdbx_seq_one_letter_code
_entity_poly.pdbx_strand_id
1 'polypeptide(L)'
;MAGQSLNDFPKQILQERYEIQQELGKKAGRRTLLARDIQTEQLVIIKLLTFSNDFAWEDLKLFEREAETLKAVEHPAIPRYIDYFELDPSNSKGYALVQSFVEGQSLEKYMKTGRIFTETEVKEIATALLNILIYLHGRQPPVIHRDIKPSNIILAERSNSVKQIYLVDFGSVQTLATKAGKTVTIVGTYGYMPPEQFGSYVTPASDLYSLGATLIALATGIHPADLPQKDLRIAFQDLVKLSPALVGWLQWLTEPSLEQRLMSASIALKALETGRLPVNDLAAVNPPKPVNIWDLLWNAIWRSTFTGGLVVAGCAAIYSTVVFPGFGSIAGLQFGALIGFPIAFVNGFLVSIITRLFFFPLKNAHLHRRTIGIISTTFGMAAALFGFSLLFHGSFPDWSNVTSTPRRK
;
A
#
# COMPACT_ATOMS: atom_id res chain seq x y z
N MET A 1 23.46 -7.17 -36.55
CA MET A 1 23.34 -5.72 -36.76
C MET A 1 24.29 -5.05 -35.80
N ALA A 2 25.12 -4.15 -36.30
CA ALA A 2 26.34 -3.64 -35.71
C ALA A 2 26.14 -2.97 -34.36
N GLY A 3 27.07 -3.27 -33.45
CA GLY A 3 27.17 -2.59 -32.16
C GLY A 3 27.44 -1.11 -32.35
N GLN A 4 26.55 -0.27 -31.87
CA GLN A 4 26.86 1.15 -31.69
C GLN A 4 27.96 1.25 -30.63
N SER A 5 29.07 1.83 -31.02
CA SER A 5 30.28 2.00 -30.21
C SER A 5 29.98 2.86 -28.98
N LEU A 6 30.54 2.47 -27.84
CA LEU A 6 30.45 3.09 -26.52
C LEU A 6 30.97 4.56 -26.43
N ASN A 7 31.28 5.22 -27.54
CA ASN A 7 32.04 6.48 -27.59
C ASN A 7 31.27 7.72 -28.06
N ASP A 8 29.95 7.64 -28.28
CA ASP A 8 29.19 8.75 -28.91
C ASP A 8 28.33 9.60 -27.94
N PHE A 9 28.61 9.58 -26.64
CA PHE A 9 28.06 10.61 -25.75
C PHE A 9 29.07 11.76 -25.68
N PRO A 10 28.71 12.99 -26.16
CA PRO A 10 29.51 14.16 -25.81
C PRO A 10 29.61 14.21 -24.29
N LYS A 11 30.80 14.53 -23.75
CA LYS A 11 31.03 14.71 -22.32
C LYS A 11 30.05 15.74 -21.76
N GLN A 12 28.85 15.30 -21.44
CA GLN A 12 27.81 16.14 -20.82
C GLN A 12 28.05 16.17 -19.32
N ILE A 13 28.28 17.36 -18.78
CA ILE A 13 28.42 17.58 -17.35
C ILE A 13 27.11 18.18 -16.83
N LEU A 14 26.50 17.52 -15.85
CA LEU A 14 25.32 18.04 -15.16
C LEU A 14 25.77 18.81 -13.92
N GLN A 15 25.16 19.97 -13.68
CA GLN A 15 25.44 20.85 -12.53
C GLN A 15 26.93 21.15 -12.33
N GLU A 16 27.70 21.26 -13.42
CA GLU A 16 29.17 21.50 -13.40
C GLU A 16 29.95 20.50 -12.53
N ARG A 17 29.29 19.38 -12.13
CA ARG A 17 29.82 18.43 -11.17
C ARG A 17 29.80 16.99 -11.65
N TYR A 18 28.77 16.55 -12.37
CA TYR A 18 28.60 15.16 -12.71
C TYR A 18 28.86 14.88 -14.18
N GLU A 19 30.01 14.29 -14.49
CA GLU A 19 30.41 13.91 -15.84
C GLU A 19 29.77 12.59 -16.22
N ILE A 20 28.85 12.60 -17.21
CA ILE A 20 28.16 11.41 -17.68
C ILE A 20 29.13 10.50 -18.41
N GLN A 21 29.16 9.23 -18.01
CA GLN A 21 30.00 8.20 -18.62
C GLN A 21 29.19 7.24 -19.49
N GLN A 22 28.01 6.85 -19.05
CA GLN A 22 27.20 5.83 -19.74
C GLN A 22 25.72 5.95 -19.39
N GLU A 23 24.84 5.66 -20.34
CA GLU A 23 23.42 5.40 -20.08
C GLU A 23 23.24 3.91 -19.73
N LEU A 24 22.71 3.63 -18.53
CA LEU A 24 22.46 2.26 -18.05
C LEU A 24 21.05 1.79 -18.36
N GLY A 25 20.10 2.69 -18.51
CA GLY A 25 18.72 2.37 -18.82
C GLY A 25 17.90 3.57 -19.23
N LYS A 26 16.90 3.31 -20.09
CA LYS A 26 15.97 4.32 -20.59
C LYS A 26 14.55 3.73 -20.62
N LYS A 27 13.61 4.47 -20.04
CA LYS A 27 12.15 4.24 -20.14
C LYS A 27 11.50 5.57 -20.47
N ALA A 28 10.23 5.57 -20.85
CA ALA A 28 9.48 6.80 -21.12
C ALA A 28 9.64 7.80 -19.96
N GLY A 29 10.20 8.99 -20.24
CA GLY A 29 10.44 10.04 -19.26
C GLY A 29 11.50 9.78 -18.18
N ARG A 30 12.09 8.58 -18.11
CA ARG A 30 13.09 8.22 -17.07
C ARG A 30 14.37 7.68 -17.71
N ARG A 31 15.52 8.14 -17.22
CA ARG A 31 16.83 7.64 -17.62
C ARG A 31 17.67 7.35 -16.39
N THR A 32 18.50 6.31 -16.47
CA THR A 32 19.49 5.98 -15.45
C THR A 32 20.88 6.08 -16.07
N LEU A 33 21.72 6.92 -15.50
CA LEU A 33 23.05 7.22 -16.02
C LEU A 33 24.11 6.82 -14.99
N LEU A 34 25.23 6.31 -15.47
CA LEU A 34 26.48 6.24 -14.72
C LEU A 34 27.24 7.54 -14.97
N ALA A 35 27.66 8.20 -13.91
CA ALA A 35 28.43 9.42 -13.96
C ALA A 35 29.61 9.38 -12.98
N ARG A 36 30.57 10.26 -13.20
CA ARG A 36 31.68 10.53 -12.27
C ARG A 36 31.40 11.86 -11.58
N ASP A 37 31.43 11.89 -10.29
CA ASP A 37 31.42 13.13 -9.50
C ASP A 37 32.83 13.73 -9.56
N ILE A 38 32.99 14.86 -10.24
CA ILE A 38 34.28 15.53 -10.44
C ILE A 38 34.90 16.01 -9.12
N GLN A 39 34.07 16.33 -8.12
CA GLN A 39 34.55 16.81 -6.82
C GLN A 39 35.11 15.69 -5.95
N THR A 40 34.48 14.50 -5.97
CA THR A 40 34.88 13.37 -5.12
C THR A 40 35.63 12.28 -5.91
N GLU A 41 35.69 12.38 -7.21
CA GLU A 41 36.20 11.38 -8.15
C GLU A 41 35.48 10.02 -8.10
N GLN A 42 34.39 9.90 -7.36
CA GLN A 42 33.61 8.67 -7.20
C GLN A 42 32.60 8.49 -8.34
N LEU A 43 32.32 7.22 -8.65
CA LEU A 43 31.22 6.86 -9.53
C LEU A 43 29.88 7.03 -8.80
N VAL A 44 28.90 7.56 -9.50
CA VAL A 44 27.55 7.79 -9.00
C VAL A 44 26.52 7.33 -10.03
N ILE A 45 25.33 7.01 -9.55
CA ILE A 45 24.15 6.78 -10.39
C ILE A 45 23.28 8.02 -10.36
N ILE A 46 22.93 8.50 -11.55
CA ILE A 46 21.98 9.61 -11.71
C ILE A 46 20.70 9.06 -12.35
N LYS A 47 19.61 9.14 -11.63
CA LYS A 47 18.27 8.92 -12.18
C LYS A 47 17.70 10.25 -12.62
N LEU A 48 17.25 10.33 -13.87
CA LEU A 48 16.61 11.51 -14.44
C LEU A 48 15.12 11.24 -14.63
N LEU A 49 14.30 12.20 -14.25
CA LEU A 49 12.90 12.29 -14.62
C LEU A 49 12.72 13.54 -15.47
N THR A 50 12.36 13.38 -16.75
CA THR A 50 12.17 14.50 -17.69
C THR A 50 10.69 14.67 -18.01
N PHE A 51 10.23 15.91 -18.11
CA PHE A 51 8.86 16.25 -18.48
C PHE A 51 8.72 16.11 -20.00
N SER A 52 8.22 14.95 -20.42
CA SER A 52 7.85 14.65 -21.81
C SER A 52 6.34 14.81 -21.99
N ASN A 53 5.85 14.68 -23.24
CA ASN A 53 4.42 14.74 -23.55
C ASN A 53 3.60 13.65 -22.80
N ASP A 54 4.23 12.57 -22.39
CA ASP A 54 3.61 11.45 -21.64
C ASP A 54 3.86 11.56 -20.12
N PHE A 55 4.28 12.73 -19.63
CA PHE A 55 4.58 12.95 -18.22
C PHE A 55 3.32 12.89 -17.36
N ALA A 56 3.33 12.05 -16.32
CA ALA A 56 2.29 12.00 -15.30
C ALA A 56 2.77 12.60 -13.98
N TRP A 57 1.94 13.40 -13.33
CA TRP A 57 2.25 13.97 -12.00
C TRP A 57 2.50 12.90 -10.93
N GLU A 58 1.94 11.70 -11.14
CA GLU A 58 2.20 10.52 -10.32
C GLU A 58 3.65 10.07 -10.38
N ASP A 59 4.31 10.21 -11.54
CA ASP A 59 5.73 9.89 -11.72
C ASP A 59 6.63 10.81 -10.90
N LEU A 60 6.31 12.11 -10.84
CA LEU A 60 7.04 13.06 -10.01
C LEU A 60 6.90 12.70 -8.53
N LYS A 61 5.69 12.44 -8.06
CA LYS A 61 5.45 12.05 -6.66
C LYS A 61 6.20 10.78 -6.27
N LEU A 62 6.30 9.81 -7.16
CA LEU A 62 7.08 8.59 -6.93
C LEU A 62 8.57 8.89 -6.89
N PHE A 63 9.06 9.76 -7.77
CA PHE A 63 10.45 10.17 -7.84
C PHE A 63 10.90 10.97 -6.62
N GLU A 64 10.09 11.94 -6.19
CA GLU A 64 10.31 12.69 -4.94
C GLU A 64 10.32 11.78 -3.72
N ARG A 65 9.38 10.82 -3.65
CA ARG A 65 9.32 9.84 -2.56
C ARG A 65 10.56 8.93 -2.54
N GLU A 66 11.08 8.53 -3.70
CA GLU A 66 12.35 7.79 -3.79
C GLU A 66 13.49 8.60 -3.18
N ALA A 67 13.62 9.88 -3.56
CA ALA A 67 14.64 10.78 -3.04
C ALA A 67 14.52 10.99 -1.52
N GLU A 68 13.32 11.27 -1.02
CA GLU A 68 13.05 11.43 0.42
C GLU A 68 13.35 10.15 1.20
N THR A 69 12.99 8.99 0.65
CA THR A 69 13.26 7.70 1.30
C THR A 69 14.75 7.43 1.38
N LEU A 70 15.48 7.58 0.26
CA LEU A 70 16.94 7.38 0.25
C LEU A 70 17.66 8.37 1.16
N LYS A 71 17.18 9.61 1.28
CA LYS A 71 17.71 10.61 2.22
C LYS A 71 17.52 10.21 3.67
N ALA A 72 16.41 9.51 3.98
CA ALA A 72 16.08 9.07 5.33
C ALA A 72 16.70 7.72 5.72
N VAL A 73 17.14 6.92 4.74
CA VAL A 73 17.63 5.55 4.94
C VAL A 73 19.17 5.56 4.95
N GLU A 74 19.76 4.99 6.00
CA GLU A 74 21.22 4.80 6.10
C GLU A 74 21.51 3.32 6.40
N HIS A 75 21.96 2.58 5.40
CA HIS A 75 22.27 1.15 5.53
C HIS A 75 23.40 0.77 4.55
N PRO A 76 24.40 -0.03 4.98
CA PRO A 76 25.58 -0.36 4.15
C PRO A 76 25.27 -1.13 2.87
N ALA A 77 24.10 -1.78 2.80
CA ALA A 77 23.65 -2.56 1.65
C ALA A 77 22.54 -1.85 0.83
N ILE A 78 22.38 -0.54 1.01
CA ILE A 78 21.48 0.33 0.24
C ILE A 78 22.31 1.49 -0.33
N PRO A 79 22.11 1.92 -1.59
CA PRO A 79 22.78 3.07 -2.13
C PRO A 79 22.54 4.32 -1.28
N ARG A 80 23.59 5.10 -1.02
CA ARG A 80 23.48 6.35 -0.26
C ARG A 80 22.90 7.44 -1.17
N TYR A 81 21.97 8.24 -0.62
CA TYR A 81 21.59 9.52 -1.20
C TYR A 81 22.81 10.45 -1.27
N ILE A 82 22.99 11.16 -2.40
CA ILE A 82 24.07 12.15 -2.60
C ILE A 82 23.46 13.51 -2.87
N ASP A 83 22.56 13.63 -3.86
CA ASP A 83 22.03 14.91 -4.28
C ASP A 83 20.65 14.77 -4.93
N TYR A 84 19.89 15.88 -4.99
CA TYR A 84 18.63 15.99 -5.70
C TYR A 84 18.46 17.43 -6.21
N PHE A 85 18.29 17.60 -7.53
CA PHE A 85 18.22 18.93 -8.13
C PHE A 85 17.28 18.96 -9.35
N GLU A 86 16.83 20.15 -9.68
CA GLU A 86 16.08 20.43 -10.91
C GLU A 86 17.04 20.56 -12.09
N LEU A 87 16.65 20.00 -13.24
CA LEU A 87 17.43 20.11 -14.48
C LEU A 87 17.26 21.50 -15.06
N ASP A 88 18.34 22.01 -15.72
CA ASP A 88 18.31 23.30 -16.38
C ASP A 88 17.19 23.35 -17.44
N PRO A 89 16.25 24.31 -17.33
CA PRO A 89 15.13 24.46 -18.26
C PRO A 89 15.55 24.65 -19.73
N SER A 90 16.77 25.12 -19.98
CA SER A 90 17.30 25.31 -21.33
C SER A 90 17.56 24.00 -22.08
N ASN A 91 17.83 22.91 -21.35
CA ASN A 91 18.15 21.60 -21.91
C ASN A 91 17.01 20.58 -21.80
N SER A 92 16.32 20.53 -20.68
CA SER A 92 15.15 19.66 -20.44
C SER A 92 14.55 19.99 -19.08
N LYS A 93 13.24 20.19 -19.00
CA LYS A 93 12.56 20.31 -17.70
C LYS A 93 12.48 18.95 -17.01
N GLY A 94 12.84 18.87 -15.75
CA GLY A 94 12.80 17.64 -14.97
C GLY A 94 13.61 17.69 -13.70
N TYR A 95 13.84 16.53 -13.11
CA TYR A 95 14.58 16.36 -11.86
C TYR A 95 15.64 15.27 -11.98
N ALA A 96 16.70 15.41 -11.21
CA ALA A 96 17.76 14.44 -11.07
C ALA A 96 17.92 13.99 -9.62
N LEU A 97 18.01 12.68 -9.40
CA LEU A 97 18.37 12.06 -8.14
C LEU A 97 19.75 11.40 -8.29
N VAL A 98 20.69 11.78 -7.46
CA VAL A 98 22.05 11.23 -7.43
C VAL A 98 22.22 10.32 -6.21
N GLN A 99 22.70 9.13 -6.45
CA GLN A 99 22.99 8.14 -5.42
C GLN A 99 24.35 7.46 -5.66
N SER A 100 24.93 6.85 -4.62
CA SER A 100 26.20 6.14 -4.76
C SER A 100 26.08 4.98 -5.75
N PHE A 101 27.12 4.80 -6.54
CA PHE A 101 27.25 3.62 -7.40
C PHE A 101 27.57 2.39 -6.56
N VAL A 102 26.94 1.27 -6.89
CA VAL A 102 27.24 -0.06 -6.33
C VAL A 102 27.93 -0.87 -7.41
N GLU A 103 29.21 -1.18 -7.18
CA GLU A 103 29.97 -2.05 -8.08
C GLU A 103 29.49 -3.49 -7.97
N GLY A 104 29.10 -4.09 -9.10
CA GLY A 104 28.60 -5.46 -9.16
C GLY A 104 27.63 -5.67 -10.32
N GLN A 105 27.00 -6.83 -10.33
CA GLN A 105 26.03 -7.19 -11.34
C GLN A 105 24.68 -7.55 -10.68
N SER A 106 23.57 -7.20 -11.37
CA SER A 106 22.25 -7.61 -10.90
C SER A 106 22.09 -9.13 -10.98
N LEU A 107 21.32 -9.69 -10.06
CA LEU A 107 21.00 -11.13 -10.10
C LEU A 107 20.26 -11.50 -11.39
N GLU A 108 19.49 -10.57 -11.98
CA GLU A 108 18.87 -10.77 -13.29
C GLU A 108 19.92 -11.00 -14.39
N LYS A 109 21.03 -10.26 -14.37
CA LYS A 109 22.09 -10.44 -15.37
C LYS A 109 22.72 -11.82 -15.27
N TYR A 110 22.92 -12.34 -14.05
CA TYR A 110 23.38 -13.71 -13.84
C TYR A 110 22.36 -14.74 -14.36
N MET A 111 21.06 -14.54 -14.08
CA MET A 111 20.01 -15.43 -14.63
C MET A 111 19.98 -15.42 -16.15
N LYS A 112 20.14 -14.26 -16.79
CA LYS A 112 20.19 -14.14 -18.27
C LYS A 112 21.38 -14.88 -18.90
N THR A 113 22.46 -15.14 -18.14
CA THR A 113 23.56 -16.03 -18.58
C THR A 113 23.29 -17.51 -18.35
N GLY A 114 22.09 -17.87 -17.91
CA GLY A 114 21.69 -19.25 -17.62
C GLY A 114 22.15 -19.76 -16.25
N ARG A 115 22.64 -18.87 -15.36
CA ARG A 115 23.06 -19.27 -14.00
C ARG A 115 21.85 -19.63 -13.15
N ILE A 116 21.88 -20.81 -12.57
CA ILE A 116 20.98 -21.28 -11.52
C ILE A 116 21.74 -21.23 -10.20
N PHE A 117 21.13 -20.72 -9.16
CA PHE A 117 21.75 -20.56 -7.85
C PHE A 117 21.55 -21.82 -7.00
N THR A 118 22.59 -22.22 -6.30
CA THR A 118 22.59 -23.36 -5.38
C THR A 118 21.77 -23.03 -4.13
N GLU A 119 21.38 -24.05 -3.37
CA GLU A 119 20.67 -23.88 -2.08
C GLU A 119 21.45 -22.97 -1.12
N THR A 120 22.76 -23.15 -1.02
CA THR A 120 23.63 -22.33 -0.16
C THR A 120 23.58 -20.85 -0.60
N GLU A 121 23.74 -20.58 -1.88
CA GLU A 121 23.67 -19.21 -2.41
C GLU A 121 22.29 -18.57 -2.22
N VAL A 122 21.21 -19.35 -2.41
CA VAL A 122 19.84 -18.88 -2.16
C VAL A 122 19.65 -18.50 -0.69
N LYS A 123 20.19 -19.29 0.25
CA LYS A 123 20.15 -19.00 1.69
C LYS A 123 20.97 -17.76 2.06
N GLU A 124 22.16 -17.60 1.49
CA GLU A 124 23.02 -16.42 1.69
C GLU A 124 22.33 -15.14 1.20
N ILE A 125 21.76 -15.16 -0.01
CA ILE A 125 21.00 -14.06 -0.58
C ILE A 125 19.76 -13.75 0.27
N ALA A 126 19.01 -14.78 0.68
CA ALA A 126 17.85 -14.64 1.55
C ALA A 126 18.19 -13.96 2.88
N THR A 127 19.25 -14.42 3.55
CA THR A 127 19.72 -13.87 4.82
C THR A 127 20.11 -12.40 4.68
N ALA A 128 20.87 -12.04 3.64
CA ALA A 128 21.26 -10.66 3.39
C ALA A 128 20.07 -9.75 3.14
N LEU A 129 19.12 -10.16 2.30
CA LEU A 129 17.92 -9.39 1.99
C LEU A 129 16.98 -9.28 3.20
N LEU A 130 16.82 -10.36 3.98
CA LEU A 130 16.02 -10.31 5.21
C LEU A 130 16.58 -9.30 6.22
N ASN A 131 17.90 -9.20 6.37
CA ASN A 131 18.53 -8.19 7.23
C ASN A 131 18.23 -6.76 6.75
N ILE A 132 18.27 -6.52 5.43
CA ILE A 132 17.87 -5.22 4.85
C ILE A 132 16.39 -4.94 5.15
N LEU A 133 15.51 -5.94 4.98
CA LEU A 133 14.07 -5.79 5.23
C LEU A 133 13.77 -5.60 6.72
N ILE A 134 14.49 -6.25 7.63
CA ILE A 134 14.36 -5.99 9.09
C ILE A 134 14.64 -4.51 9.38
N TYR A 135 15.69 -3.95 8.79
CA TYR A 135 16.00 -2.54 8.94
C TYR A 135 14.91 -1.63 8.37
N LEU A 136 14.46 -1.86 7.12
CA LEU A 136 13.45 -1.03 6.46
C LEU A 136 12.09 -1.09 7.16
N HIS A 137 11.63 -2.28 7.51
CA HIS A 137 10.35 -2.50 8.18
C HIS A 137 10.36 -2.02 9.64
N GLY A 138 11.53 -1.96 10.26
CA GLY A 138 11.72 -1.42 11.62
C GLY A 138 11.73 0.11 11.71
N ARG A 139 11.74 0.82 10.57
CA ARG A 139 11.65 2.28 10.55
C ARG A 139 10.28 2.76 11.03
N GLN A 140 10.21 4.02 11.47
CA GLN A 140 8.95 4.65 11.87
C GLN A 140 8.73 5.92 11.05
N PRO A 141 7.80 5.91 10.10
CA PRO A 141 6.94 4.79 9.71
C PRO A 141 7.70 3.70 8.94
N PRO A 142 7.19 2.45 8.94
CA PRO A 142 7.79 1.35 8.17
C PRO A 142 7.92 1.68 6.69
N VAL A 143 9.05 1.30 6.10
CA VAL A 143 9.35 1.48 4.68
C VAL A 143 9.17 0.15 3.97
N ILE A 144 8.27 0.08 2.99
CA ILE A 144 7.98 -1.11 2.18
C ILE A 144 8.53 -0.88 0.77
N HIS A 145 9.36 -1.79 0.27
CA HIS A 145 10.08 -1.63 -1.00
C HIS A 145 9.17 -1.80 -2.22
N ARG A 146 8.29 -2.82 -2.22
CA ARG A 146 7.25 -3.11 -3.22
C ARG A 146 7.73 -3.62 -4.58
N ASP A 147 9.04 -3.63 -4.85
CA ASP A 147 9.59 -4.09 -6.13
C ASP A 147 10.89 -4.90 -5.96
N ILE A 148 10.86 -5.88 -5.02
CA ILE A 148 11.96 -6.81 -4.83
C ILE A 148 11.93 -7.83 -5.96
N LYS A 149 13.01 -7.84 -6.77
CA LYS A 149 13.18 -8.71 -7.93
C LYS A 149 14.66 -8.81 -8.32
N PRO A 150 15.07 -9.78 -9.14
CA PRO A 150 16.49 -9.99 -9.47
C PRO A 150 17.20 -8.78 -10.10
N SER A 151 16.49 -7.92 -10.84
CA SER A 151 17.09 -6.71 -11.43
C SER A 151 17.43 -5.63 -10.40
N ASN A 152 16.75 -5.63 -9.25
CA ASN A 152 16.92 -4.66 -8.17
C ASN A 152 17.84 -5.16 -7.05
N ILE A 153 18.49 -6.29 -7.26
CA ILE A 153 19.46 -6.88 -6.31
C ILE A 153 20.80 -6.99 -6.99
N ILE A 154 21.81 -6.30 -6.44
CA ILE A 154 23.17 -6.32 -6.95
C ILE A 154 24.04 -7.24 -6.11
N LEU A 155 24.73 -8.16 -6.76
CA LEU A 155 25.78 -8.98 -6.16
C LEU A 155 27.13 -8.32 -6.44
N ALA A 156 27.75 -7.80 -5.39
CA ALA A 156 29.09 -7.24 -5.43
C ALA A 156 30.12 -8.31 -5.05
N GLU A 157 31.11 -8.54 -5.93
CA GLU A 157 32.23 -9.41 -5.65
C GLU A 157 33.38 -8.54 -5.12
N ARG A 158 33.70 -8.64 -3.83
CA ARG A 158 34.90 -8.00 -3.27
C ARG A 158 36.10 -8.94 -3.35
N SER A 159 37.28 -8.35 -3.48
CA SER A 159 38.57 -9.05 -3.66
C SER A 159 38.88 -10.14 -2.63
N ASN A 160 38.16 -10.23 -1.51
CA ASN A 160 38.34 -11.18 -0.43
C ASN A 160 37.22 -12.24 -0.33
N SER A 161 36.63 -12.66 -1.43
CA SER A 161 35.62 -13.73 -1.48
C SER A 161 34.29 -13.45 -0.73
N VAL A 162 34.12 -12.28 -0.14
CA VAL A 162 32.88 -11.90 0.54
C VAL A 162 31.91 -11.27 -0.46
N LYS A 163 30.95 -12.06 -0.89
CA LYS A 163 29.85 -11.59 -1.72
C LYS A 163 28.96 -10.67 -0.87
N GLN A 164 28.80 -9.42 -1.29
CA GLN A 164 27.88 -8.48 -0.64
C GLN A 164 26.65 -8.27 -1.51
N ILE A 165 25.49 -8.36 -0.89
CA ILE A 165 24.17 -8.15 -1.55
C ILE A 165 23.72 -6.73 -1.27
N TYR A 166 23.30 -6.01 -2.31
CA TYR A 166 22.67 -4.69 -2.21
C TYR A 166 21.25 -4.72 -2.76
N LEU A 167 20.37 -4.01 -2.10
CA LEU A 167 19.01 -3.74 -2.59
C LEU A 167 18.99 -2.32 -3.16
N VAL A 168 18.59 -2.18 -4.42
CA VAL A 168 18.58 -0.92 -5.16
C VAL A 168 17.19 -0.62 -5.71
N ASP A 169 16.98 0.61 -6.21
CA ASP A 169 15.75 1.08 -6.87
C ASP A 169 14.54 1.22 -5.93
N PHE A 170 14.54 2.32 -5.20
CA PHE A 170 13.48 2.69 -4.26
C PHE A 170 12.31 3.46 -4.90
N GLY A 171 12.19 3.47 -6.24
CA GLY A 171 11.14 4.17 -6.97
C GLY A 171 9.72 3.67 -6.73
N SER A 172 9.56 2.51 -6.13
CA SER A 172 8.26 1.89 -5.82
C SER A 172 7.86 1.99 -4.35
N VAL A 173 8.70 2.58 -3.51
CA VAL A 173 8.58 2.59 -2.04
C VAL A 173 7.29 3.23 -1.55
N GLN A 174 6.73 2.66 -0.49
CA GLN A 174 5.63 3.23 0.27
C GLN A 174 5.95 3.25 1.76
N THR A 175 5.71 4.39 2.41
CA THR A 175 5.68 4.48 3.86
C THR A 175 4.24 4.29 4.35
N LEU A 176 4.03 3.53 5.41
CA LEU A 176 2.69 3.26 5.95
C LEU A 176 2.00 4.52 6.54
N ALA A 177 2.73 5.63 6.70
CA ALA A 177 2.14 6.91 7.09
C ALA A 177 1.33 7.57 5.98
N THR A 178 1.63 7.30 4.72
CA THR A 178 0.86 7.80 3.57
C THR A 178 -0.40 6.97 3.41
N LYS A 179 -1.50 7.41 4.03
CA LYS A 179 -2.84 6.89 3.73
C LYS A 179 -3.07 7.02 2.23
N ALA A 180 -3.46 5.92 1.60
CA ALA A 180 -3.76 5.84 0.19
C ALA A 180 -4.67 7.00 -0.24
N GLY A 181 -4.10 8.02 -0.83
CA GLY A 181 -4.84 9.05 -1.56
C GLY A 181 -5.45 8.39 -2.81
N LYS A 182 -6.59 8.86 -3.19
CA LYS A 182 -7.58 8.36 -4.15
C LYS A 182 -7.12 7.80 -5.52
N THR A 183 -5.84 7.74 -5.84
CA THR A 183 -5.36 7.20 -7.12
C THR A 183 -4.64 5.88 -6.86
N VAL A 184 -5.21 4.78 -7.35
CA VAL A 184 -4.63 3.44 -7.25
C VAL A 184 -3.58 3.31 -8.36
N THR A 185 -2.33 3.65 -8.05
CA THR A 185 -1.23 3.32 -8.96
C THR A 185 -0.73 1.92 -8.60
N ILE A 186 -0.95 0.95 -9.50
CA ILE A 186 -0.37 -0.39 -9.37
C ILE A 186 1.12 -0.26 -9.66
N VAL A 187 1.95 -0.43 -8.62
CA VAL A 187 3.41 -0.38 -8.72
C VAL A 187 3.96 -1.73 -8.32
N GLY A 188 4.95 -2.21 -9.05
CA GLY A 188 5.59 -3.52 -8.86
C GLY A 188 5.74 -4.27 -10.18
N THR A 189 6.36 -5.44 -10.13
CA THR A 189 6.65 -6.26 -11.32
C THR A 189 5.81 -7.52 -11.28
N TYR A 190 5.05 -7.76 -12.37
CA TYR A 190 4.23 -8.97 -12.53
C TYR A 190 5.06 -10.24 -12.29
N GLY A 191 4.49 -11.20 -11.59
CA GLY A 191 5.15 -12.45 -11.18
C GLY A 191 5.88 -12.34 -9.83
N TYR A 192 6.43 -11.19 -9.47
CA TYR A 192 7.07 -10.95 -8.17
C TYR A 192 6.14 -10.28 -7.15
N MET A 193 5.09 -9.65 -7.61
CA MET A 193 4.15 -8.86 -6.81
C MET A 193 3.08 -9.75 -6.18
N PRO A 194 2.79 -9.60 -4.86
CA PRO A 194 1.75 -10.36 -4.19
C PRO A 194 0.34 -9.88 -4.57
N PRO A 195 -0.70 -10.75 -4.40
CA PRO A 195 -2.07 -10.42 -4.79
C PRO A 195 -2.64 -9.14 -4.16
N GLU A 196 -2.34 -8.85 -2.89
CA GLU A 196 -2.83 -7.66 -2.20
C GLU A 196 -2.29 -6.35 -2.79
N GLN A 197 -1.12 -6.38 -3.42
CA GLN A 197 -0.50 -5.18 -4.00
C GLN A 197 -1.27 -4.67 -5.23
N PHE A 198 -2.01 -5.53 -5.95
CA PHE A 198 -2.94 -5.10 -7.01
C PHE A 198 -4.08 -4.23 -6.46
N GLY A 199 -4.45 -4.42 -5.19
CA GLY A 199 -5.41 -3.59 -4.48
C GLY A 199 -4.80 -2.35 -3.80
N SER A 200 -3.50 -2.06 -4.02
CA SER A 200 -2.74 -1.00 -3.33
C SER A 200 -2.68 -1.16 -1.81
N TYR A 201 -2.96 -2.34 -1.30
CA TYR A 201 -2.81 -2.68 0.11
C TYR A 201 -1.48 -3.41 0.29
N VAL A 202 -0.50 -2.74 0.90
CA VAL A 202 0.83 -3.31 1.12
C VAL A 202 1.19 -3.30 2.60
N THR A 203 1.91 -4.33 2.99
CA THR A 203 2.41 -4.57 4.34
C THR A 203 3.86 -5.04 4.28
N PRO A 204 4.60 -5.12 5.38
CA PRO A 204 5.91 -5.78 5.41
C PRO A 204 5.90 -7.19 4.81
N ALA A 205 4.81 -7.94 4.96
CA ALA A 205 4.65 -9.27 4.37
C ALA A 205 4.57 -9.25 2.83
N SER A 206 4.25 -8.11 2.21
CA SER A 206 4.27 -7.96 0.75
C SER A 206 5.69 -8.06 0.19
N ASP A 207 6.67 -7.46 0.87
CA ASP A 207 8.08 -7.58 0.49
C ASP A 207 8.59 -9.02 0.68
N LEU A 208 8.08 -9.75 1.68
CA LEU A 208 8.45 -11.15 1.89
C LEU A 208 7.96 -12.06 0.76
N TYR A 209 6.76 -11.80 0.21
CA TYR A 209 6.29 -12.51 -0.97
C TYR A 209 7.21 -12.26 -2.17
N SER A 210 7.54 -10.99 -2.43
CA SER A 210 8.43 -10.62 -3.53
C SER A 210 9.83 -11.21 -3.36
N LEU A 211 10.34 -11.27 -2.13
CA LEU A 211 11.58 -11.98 -1.80
C LEU A 211 11.47 -13.46 -2.12
N GLY A 212 10.42 -14.14 -1.67
CA GLY A 212 10.19 -15.57 -1.94
C GLY A 212 10.12 -15.86 -3.44
N ALA A 213 9.34 -15.09 -4.20
CA ALA A 213 9.23 -15.21 -5.65
C ALA A 213 10.59 -14.97 -6.35
N THR A 214 11.39 -14.02 -5.85
CA THR A 214 12.75 -13.75 -6.34
C THR A 214 13.66 -14.96 -6.11
N LEU A 215 13.66 -15.53 -4.92
CA LEU A 215 14.51 -16.69 -4.58
C LEU A 215 14.10 -17.95 -5.36
N ILE A 216 12.80 -18.14 -5.60
CA ILE A 216 12.30 -19.20 -6.48
C ILE A 216 12.83 -18.99 -7.92
N ALA A 217 12.78 -17.77 -8.44
CA ALA A 217 13.33 -17.47 -9.76
C ALA A 217 14.84 -17.78 -9.85
N LEU A 218 15.61 -17.46 -8.80
CA LEU A 218 17.04 -17.76 -8.74
C LEU A 218 17.33 -19.28 -8.71
N ALA A 219 16.50 -20.04 -7.98
CA ALA A 219 16.65 -21.48 -7.84
C ALA A 219 16.17 -22.28 -9.06
N THR A 220 15.18 -21.75 -9.80
CA THR A 220 14.63 -22.41 -11.00
C THR A 220 15.26 -21.90 -12.30
N GLY A 221 15.79 -20.68 -12.31
CA GLY A 221 16.17 -19.98 -13.54
C GLY A 221 14.98 -19.48 -14.37
N ILE A 222 13.74 -19.63 -13.88
CA ILE A 222 12.49 -19.33 -14.59
C ILE A 222 11.82 -18.10 -13.95
N HIS A 223 11.25 -17.23 -14.80
CA HIS A 223 10.47 -16.10 -14.29
C HIS A 223 9.21 -16.60 -13.56
N PRO A 224 8.84 -16.05 -12.37
CA PRO A 224 7.74 -16.60 -11.57
C PRO A 224 6.37 -16.58 -12.28
N ALA A 225 6.17 -15.67 -13.21
CA ALA A 225 4.94 -15.63 -14.03
C ALA A 225 4.84 -16.79 -15.03
N ASP A 226 5.98 -17.41 -15.39
CA ASP A 226 6.04 -18.53 -16.33
C ASP A 226 6.03 -19.88 -15.61
N LEU A 227 6.07 -19.88 -14.28
CA LEU A 227 5.95 -21.09 -13.47
C LEU A 227 4.48 -21.55 -13.38
N PRO A 228 4.24 -22.87 -13.30
CA PRO A 228 2.90 -23.38 -13.03
C PRO A 228 2.32 -22.79 -11.74
N GLN A 229 1.01 -22.54 -11.73
CA GLN A 229 0.31 -22.09 -10.55
C GLN A 229 -0.80 -23.07 -10.16
N LYS A 230 -0.88 -23.38 -8.87
CA LYS A 230 -1.95 -24.18 -8.29
C LYS A 230 -2.54 -23.43 -7.10
N ASP A 231 -3.83 -23.17 -7.12
CA ASP A 231 -4.54 -22.42 -6.08
C ASP A 231 -3.89 -21.06 -5.78
N LEU A 232 -3.47 -20.32 -6.82
CA LEU A 232 -2.71 -19.06 -6.76
C LEU A 232 -1.30 -19.19 -6.15
N ARG A 233 -0.83 -20.39 -5.82
CA ARG A 233 0.52 -20.66 -5.33
C ARG A 233 1.45 -21.00 -6.49
N ILE A 234 2.69 -20.53 -6.41
CA ILE A 234 3.74 -20.88 -7.37
C ILE A 234 4.12 -22.34 -7.14
N ALA A 235 3.93 -23.21 -8.14
CA ALA A 235 4.31 -24.60 -8.09
C ALA A 235 5.72 -24.76 -8.68
N PHE A 236 6.73 -24.86 -7.82
CA PHE A 236 8.16 -24.91 -8.21
C PHE A 236 8.89 -26.14 -7.67
N GLN A 237 8.27 -26.93 -6.79
CA GLN A 237 8.91 -27.99 -6.00
C GLN A 237 9.60 -29.04 -6.87
N ASP A 238 8.94 -29.43 -7.97
CA ASP A 238 9.43 -30.46 -8.89
C ASP A 238 10.52 -29.95 -9.86
N LEU A 239 10.76 -28.62 -9.85
CA LEU A 239 11.72 -27.96 -10.74
C LEU A 239 13.04 -27.61 -10.07
N VAL A 240 13.17 -27.86 -8.75
CA VAL A 240 14.34 -27.47 -7.96
C VAL A 240 14.94 -28.64 -7.21
N LYS A 241 16.25 -28.58 -6.98
CA LYS A 241 16.99 -29.52 -6.09
C LYS A 241 17.30 -28.82 -4.76
N LEU A 242 16.25 -28.49 -4.01
CA LEU A 242 16.37 -27.85 -2.70
C LEU A 242 15.91 -28.81 -1.60
N SER A 243 16.39 -28.59 -0.38
CA SER A 243 15.94 -29.35 0.79
C SER A 243 14.45 -29.11 1.05
N PRO A 244 13.71 -30.10 1.57
CA PRO A 244 12.28 -29.93 1.91
C PRO A 244 12.03 -28.78 2.87
N ALA A 245 12.98 -28.48 3.78
CA ALA A 245 12.89 -27.37 4.71
C ALA A 245 12.90 -26.02 3.98
N LEU A 246 13.81 -25.84 3.00
CA LEU A 246 13.89 -24.61 2.22
C LEU A 246 12.69 -24.47 1.28
N VAL A 247 12.24 -25.56 0.65
CA VAL A 247 11.02 -25.57 -0.17
C VAL A 247 9.81 -25.10 0.67
N GLY A 248 9.59 -25.67 1.83
CA GLY A 248 8.48 -25.27 2.71
C GLY A 248 8.59 -23.82 3.18
N TRP A 249 9.80 -23.34 3.46
CA TRP A 249 10.05 -21.96 3.83
C TRP A 249 9.73 -20.98 2.67
N LEU A 250 10.13 -21.31 1.43
CA LEU A 250 9.80 -20.51 0.24
C LEU A 250 8.29 -20.49 -0.03
N GLN A 251 7.59 -21.61 0.16
CA GLN A 251 6.12 -21.67 0.06
C GLN A 251 5.44 -20.74 1.05
N TRP A 252 5.96 -20.64 2.29
CA TRP A 252 5.41 -19.75 3.30
C TRP A 252 5.64 -18.28 3.00
N LEU A 253 6.76 -17.93 2.40
CA LEU A 253 6.98 -16.56 1.91
C LEU A 253 6.02 -16.21 0.78
N THR A 254 5.77 -17.14 -0.15
CA THR A 254 4.94 -16.92 -1.33
C THR A 254 3.47 -17.33 -1.14
N GLU A 255 3.03 -17.52 0.10
CA GLU A 255 1.64 -17.77 0.40
C GLU A 255 0.75 -16.60 -0.07
N PRO A 256 -0.25 -16.82 -0.93
CA PRO A 256 -1.12 -15.75 -1.43
C PRO A 256 -1.93 -15.07 -0.32
N SER A 257 -2.39 -15.84 0.67
CA SER A 257 -3.14 -15.30 1.81
C SER A 257 -2.20 -14.62 2.80
N LEU A 258 -2.44 -13.33 3.07
CA LEU A 258 -1.68 -12.59 4.10
C LEU A 258 -1.79 -13.23 5.48
N GLU A 259 -2.94 -13.83 5.81
CA GLU A 259 -3.17 -14.46 7.12
C GLU A 259 -2.34 -15.72 7.34
N GLN A 260 -1.93 -16.38 6.24
CA GLN A 260 -1.13 -17.61 6.26
C GLN A 260 0.34 -17.39 5.92
N ARG A 261 0.69 -16.18 5.45
CA ARG A 261 2.06 -15.80 5.10
C ARG A 261 2.86 -15.43 6.34
N LEU A 262 4.19 -15.61 6.29
CA LEU A 262 5.09 -15.05 7.30
C LEU A 262 4.95 -13.52 7.37
N MET A 263 4.69 -13.00 8.58
CA MET A 263 4.28 -11.60 8.77
C MET A 263 5.46 -10.62 8.92
N SER A 264 6.65 -11.11 9.28
CA SER A 264 7.81 -10.25 9.49
C SER A 264 9.12 -10.86 8.99
N ALA A 265 10.04 -10.00 8.57
CA ALA A 265 11.36 -10.41 8.10
C ALA A 265 12.20 -11.07 9.20
N SER A 266 12.05 -10.67 10.46
CA SER A 266 12.75 -11.29 11.60
C SER A 266 12.28 -12.73 11.87
N ILE A 267 10.96 -12.98 11.76
CA ILE A 267 10.41 -14.33 11.88
C ILE A 267 10.88 -15.20 10.70
N ALA A 268 10.88 -14.64 9.49
CA ALA A 268 11.35 -15.34 8.29
C ALA A 268 12.84 -15.72 8.40
N LEU A 269 13.69 -14.82 8.90
CA LEU A 269 15.10 -15.08 9.11
C LEU A 269 15.33 -16.20 10.15
N LYS A 270 14.67 -16.10 11.30
CA LYS A 270 14.76 -17.12 12.35
C LYS A 270 14.33 -18.52 11.86
N ALA A 271 13.26 -18.57 11.06
CA ALA A 271 12.78 -19.81 10.46
C ALA A 271 13.79 -20.39 9.46
N LEU A 272 14.46 -19.56 8.66
CA LEU A 272 15.51 -19.96 7.74
C LEU A 272 16.73 -20.56 8.46
N GLU A 273 17.17 -19.91 9.55
CA GLU A 273 18.32 -20.33 10.34
C GLU A 273 18.06 -21.63 11.11
N THR A 274 16.88 -21.78 11.70
CA THR A 274 16.55 -22.94 12.52
C THR A 274 16.08 -24.15 11.71
N GLY A 275 15.71 -23.94 10.45
CA GLY A 275 15.06 -24.94 9.60
C GLY A 275 13.69 -25.39 10.15
N ARG A 276 13.16 -24.68 11.16
CA ARG A 276 11.87 -24.95 11.78
C ARG A 276 10.91 -23.82 11.51
N LEU A 277 9.78 -24.16 10.96
CA LEU A 277 8.71 -23.21 10.81
C LEU A 277 8.15 -22.87 12.21
N PRO A 278 7.96 -21.60 12.56
CA PRO A 278 7.48 -21.21 13.89
C PRO A 278 5.98 -21.51 14.03
N VAL A 279 5.65 -22.80 14.12
CA VAL A 279 4.26 -23.28 14.28
C VAL A 279 3.59 -22.65 15.51
N ASN A 280 4.37 -22.35 16.55
CA ASN A 280 3.86 -21.71 17.77
C ASN A 280 3.81 -20.17 17.69
N ASP A 281 4.64 -19.53 16.84
CA ASP A 281 4.62 -18.06 16.68
C ASP A 281 3.53 -17.60 15.69
N LEU A 282 3.04 -18.48 14.82
CA LEU A 282 1.81 -18.23 14.04
C LEU A 282 0.57 -18.19 14.93
N ALA A 283 0.59 -18.91 16.04
CA ALA A 283 -0.46 -18.86 17.06
C ALA A 283 -0.28 -17.66 18.03
N ALA A 284 0.95 -17.14 18.16
CA ALA A 284 1.26 -16.00 19.03
C ALA A 284 1.12 -14.63 18.33
N VAL A 285 1.29 -14.57 17.02
CA VAL A 285 0.66 -13.50 16.22
C VAL A 285 -0.80 -13.90 16.18
N ASN A 286 -1.59 -13.42 17.17
CA ASN A 286 -3.03 -13.62 17.22
C ASN A 286 -3.55 -13.60 15.78
N PRO A 287 -4.09 -14.71 15.24
CA PRO A 287 -4.93 -14.60 14.06
C PRO A 287 -5.90 -13.49 14.45
N PRO A 288 -6.16 -12.47 13.63
CA PRO A 288 -7.11 -11.43 14.00
C PRO A 288 -8.28 -12.20 14.54
N LYS A 289 -8.56 -12.05 15.86
CA LYS A 289 -9.54 -12.90 16.61
C LYS A 289 -10.67 -13.08 15.64
N PRO A 290 -11.10 -14.31 15.28
CA PRO A 290 -12.11 -14.51 14.27
C PRO A 290 -13.18 -13.52 14.63
N VAL A 291 -13.38 -12.51 13.77
CA VAL A 291 -14.18 -11.32 14.12
C VAL A 291 -15.49 -11.93 14.59
N ASN A 292 -15.66 -11.96 15.91
CA ASN A 292 -16.85 -12.54 16.48
C ASN A 292 -17.98 -11.74 15.86
N ILE A 293 -18.82 -12.40 15.08
CA ILE A 293 -19.89 -11.72 14.36
C ILE A 293 -20.69 -10.86 15.32
N TRP A 294 -20.81 -11.30 16.58
CA TRP A 294 -21.46 -10.57 17.64
C TRP A 294 -20.77 -9.27 18.01
N ASP A 295 -19.42 -9.23 18.04
CA ASP A 295 -18.66 -8.02 18.31
C ASP A 295 -18.79 -7.02 17.14
N LEU A 296 -18.80 -7.53 15.91
CA LEU A 296 -18.98 -6.68 14.72
C LEU A 296 -20.39 -6.09 14.69
N LEU A 297 -21.42 -6.91 14.92
CA LEU A 297 -22.81 -6.49 14.96
C LEU A 297 -23.06 -5.51 16.12
N TRP A 298 -22.51 -5.81 17.30
CA TRP A 298 -22.63 -4.96 18.48
C TRP A 298 -21.97 -3.60 18.29
N ASN A 299 -20.75 -3.57 17.72
CA ASN A 299 -20.08 -2.33 17.37
C ASN A 299 -20.83 -1.52 16.31
N ALA A 300 -21.45 -2.18 15.33
CA ALA A 300 -22.26 -1.51 14.33
C ALA A 300 -23.52 -0.87 14.96
N ILE A 301 -24.22 -1.59 15.84
CA ILE A 301 -25.38 -1.09 16.57
C ILE A 301 -25.00 0.13 17.43
N TRP A 302 -23.97 0.01 18.26
CA TRP A 302 -23.54 1.09 19.15
C TRP A 302 -23.10 2.34 18.38
N ARG A 303 -22.26 2.17 17.34
CA ARG A 303 -21.83 3.31 16.50
C ARG A 303 -23.02 3.99 15.82
N SER A 304 -23.96 3.24 15.27
CA SER A 304 -25.16 3.79 14.64
C SER A 304 -26.00 4.54 15.65
N THR A 305 -26.21 3.96 16.84
CA THR A 305 -27.02 4.55 17.92
C THR A 305 -26.43 5.87 18.39
N PHE A 306 -25.14 5.91 18.72
CA PHE A 306 -24.52 7.13 19.22
C PHE A 306 -24.42 8.21 18.16
N THR A 307 -23.91 7.89 16.95
CA THR A 307 -23.77 8.91 15.91
C THR A 307 -25.11 9.42 15.42
N GLY A 308 -26.08 8.53 15.18
CA GLY A 308 -27.43 8.90 14.72
C GLY A 308 -28.19 9.68 15.79
N GLY A 309 -28.15 9.22 17.05
CA GLY A 309 -28.78 9.89 18.18
C GLY A 309 -28.25 11.31 18.40
N LEU A 310 -26.95 11.49 18.36
CA LEU A 310 -26.30 12.81 18.50
C LEU A 310 -26.65 13.76 17.35
N VAL A 311 -26.72 13.27 16.11
CA VAL A 311 -27.10 14.09 14.96
C VAL A 311 -28.55 14.58 15.10
N VAL A 312 -29.48 13.70 15.46
CA VAL A 312 -30.91 14.07 15.65
C VAL A 312 -31.06 15.05 16.82
N ALA A 313 -30.39 14.80 17.95
CA ALA A 313 -30.40 15.70 19.11
C ALA A 313 -29.86 17.09 18.75
N GLY A 314 -28.74 17.15 18.02
CA GLY A 314 -28.13 18.41 17.57
C GLY A 314 -29.04 19.20 16.61
N CYS A 315 -29.64 18.52 15.63
CA CYS A 315 -30.59 19.16 14.70
C CYS A 315 -31.83 19.69 15.46
N ALA A 316 -32.37 18.91 16.40
CA ALA A 316 -33.51 19.35 17.20
C ALA A 316 -33.16 20.53 18.11
N ALA A 317 -31.95 20.56 18.70
CA ALA A 317 -31.46 21.69 19.48
C ALA A 317 -31.36 22.96 18.64
N ILE A 318 -30.78 22.89 17.44
CA ILE A 318 -30.67 24.03 16.52
C ILE A 318 -32.05 24.56 16.13
N TYR A 319 -32.95 23.65 15.70
CA TYR A 319 -34.31 24.03 15.32
C TYR A 319 -35.07 24.70 16.47
N SER A 320 -35.03 24.11 17.65
CA SER A 320 -35.73 24.64 18.83
C SER A 320 -35.15 25.99 19.29
N THR A 321 -33.87 26.24 19.12
CA THR A 321 -33.24 27.53 19.42
C THR A 321 -33.75 28.63 18.50
N VAL A 322 -33.98 28.31 17.22
CA VAL A 322 -34.54 29.25 16.25
C VAL A 322 -36.00 29.60 16.59
N VAL A 323 -36.78 28.63 17.04
CA VAL A 323 -38.21 28.80 17.36
C VAL A 323 -38.42 29.47 18.74
N PHE A 324 -37.57 29.09 19.74
CA PHE A 324 -37.66 29.62 21.11
C PHE A 324 -36.28 30.05 21.60
N PRO A 325 -35.87 31.27 21.30
CA PRO A 325 -34.58 31.82 21.72
C PRO A 325 -34.45 31.80 23.28
N GLY A 326 -33.39 31.20 23.79
CA GLY A 326 -33.07 31.16 25.22
C GLY A 326 -33.26 29.80 25.87
N PHE A 327 -34.37 29.13 25.73
CA PHE A 327 -34.66 27.80 26.33
C PHE A 327 -34.75 26.66 25.31
N GLY A 328 -34.94 26.99 24.04
CA GLY A 328 -35.19 26.02 22.96
C GLY A 328 -34.06 25.01 22.78
N SER A 329 -32.79 25.43 22.95
CA SER A 329 -31.63 24.54 22.77
C SER A 329 -31.61 23.36 23.74
N ILE A 330 -31.93 23.59 25.03
CA ILE A 330 -31.94 22.54 26.04
C ILE A 330 -33.12 21.59 25.84
N ALA A 331 -34.33 22.13 25.61
CA ALA A 331 -35.51 21.33 25.34
C ALA A 331 -35.34 20.51 24.05
N GLY A 332 -34.83 21.12 22.95
CA GLY A 332 -34.58 20.46 21.70
C GLY A 332 -33.55 19.34 21.79
N LEU A 333 -32.48 19.54 22.58
CA LEU A 333 -31.50 18.49 22.82
C LEU A 333 -32.10 17.28 23.54
N GLN A 334 -32.92 17.52 24.57
CA GLN A 334 -33.57 16.44 25.35
C GLN A 334 -34.59 15.67 24.50
N PHE A 335 -35.50 16.36 23.82
CA PHE A 335 -36.49 15.73 22.96
C PHE A 335 -35.87 15.04 21.75
N GLY A 336 -34.87 15.68 21.13
CA GLY A 336 -34.11 15.09 20.02
C GLY A 336 -33.33 13.85 20.43
N ALA A 337 -32.76 13.81 21.62
CA ALA A 337 -32.12 12.63 22.17
C ALA A 337 -33.13 11.52 22.46
N LEU A 338 -34.23 11.84 23.12
CA LEU A 338 -35.27 10.89 23.47
C LEU A 338 -35.84 10.14 22.26
N ILE A 339 -35.95 10.80 21.13
CA ILE A 339 -36.50 10.23 19.89
C ILE A 339 -35.35 9.66 19.03
N GLY A 340 -34.25 10.37 18.93
CA GLY A 340 -33.14 10.05 18.03
C GLY A 340 -32.40 8.76 18.41
N PHE A 341 -32.11 8.53 19.67
CA PHE A 341 -31.41 7.31 20.11
C PHE A 341 -32.20 6.02 19.83
N PRO A 342 -33.51 5.88 20.14
CA PRO A 342 -34.29 4.70 19.78
C PRO A 342 -34.33 4.45 18.26
N ILE A 343 -34.55 5.50 17.45
CA ILE A 343 -34.58 5.36 15.98
C ILE A 343 -33.22 4.90 15.45
N ALA A 344 -32.14 5.50 15.92
CA ALA A 344 -30.78 5.13 15.52
C ALA A 344 -30.42 3.70 15.97
N PHE A 345 -30.92 3.26 17.13
CA PHE A 345 -30.73 1.88 17.60
C PHE A 345 -31.45 0.88 16.68
N VAL A 346 -32.73 1.13 16.34
CA VAL A 346 -33.48 0.28 15.42
C VAL A 346 -32.81 0.22 14.04
N ASN A 347 -32.33 1.34 13.52
CA ASN A 347 -31.57 1.37 12.27
C ASN A 347 -30.27 0.53 12.35
N GLY A 348 -29.49 0.66 13.43
CA GLY A 348 -28.29 -0.14 13.66
C GLY A 348 -28.58 -1.64 13.74
N PHE A 349 -29.69 -2.01 14.36
CA PHE A 349 -30.15 -3.40 14.47
C PHE A 349 -30.54 -3.98 13.10
N LEU A 350 -31.32 -3.24 12.29
CA LEU A 350 -31.69 -3.64 10.94
C LEU A 350 -30.45 -3.80 10.03
N VAL A 351 -29.52 -2.86 10.08
CA VAL A 351 -28.25 -2.92 9.35
C VAL A 351 -27.47 -4.17 9.74
N SER A 352 -27.45 -4.51 11.03
CA SER A 352 -26.75 -5.68 11.54
C SER A 352 -27.38 -6.99 11.03
N ILE A 353 -28.71 -7.09 11.04
CA ILE A 353 -29.44 -8.25 10.48
C ILE A 353 -29.14 -8.41 8.99
N ILE A 354 -29.25 -7.34 8.21
CA ILE A 354 -29.00 -7.37 6.76
C ILE A 354 -27.56 -7.75 6.48
N THR A 355 -26.60 -7.21 7.23
CA THR A 355 -25.19 -7.58 7.12
C THR A 355 -25.00 -9.08 7.35
N ARG A 356 -25.64 -9.65 8.36
CA ARG A 356 -25.54 -11.07 8.67
C ARG A 356 -26.15 -11.95 7.59
N LEU A 357 -27.32 -11.60 7.08
CA LEU A 357 -28.08 -12.46 6.15
C LEU A 357 -27.53 -12.43 4.72
N PHE A 358 -27.08 -11.27 4.25
CA PHE A 358 -26.74 -11.07 2.83
C PHE A 358 -25.26 -10.84 2.55
N PHE A 359 -24.49 -10.41 3.55
CA PHE A 359 -23.10 -10.00 3.34
C PHE A 359 -22.07 -10.80 4.16
N PHE A 360 -22.49 -11.72 4.98
CA PHE A 360 -21.55 -12.54 5.74
C PHE A 360 -21.35 -13.93 5.09
N PRO A 361 -20.05 -14.35 4.86
CA PRO A 361 -18.79 -13.62 5.01
C PRO A 361 -18.62 -12.50 3.98
N LEU A 362 -18.03 -11.37 4.38
CA LEU A 362 -17.91 -10.15 3.58
C LEU A 362 -17.03 -10.34 2.33
N LYS A 363 -17.62 -10.80 1.22
CA LYS A 363 -16.95 -11.01 -0.06
C LYS A 363 -16.79 -9.72 -0.87
N ASN A 364 -17.64 -8.72 -0.65
CA ASN A 364 -17.63 -7.46 -1.41
C ASN A 364 -17.93 -6.25 -0.50
N ALA A 365 -16.87 -5.62 0.02
CA ALA A 365 -16.97 -4.49 0.95
C ALA A 365 -17.60 -3.22 0.31
N HIS A 366 -17.41 -3.01 -0.99
CA HIS A 366 -17.99 -1.85 -1.68
C HIS A 366 -19.50 -1.97 -1.85
N LEU A 367 -19.98 -3.14 -2.25
CA LEU A 367 -21.41 -3.41 -2.38
C LEU A 367 -22.10 -3.28 -1.01
N HIS A 368 -21.49 -3.87 0.02
CA HIS A 368 -21.96 -3.79 1.40
C HIS A 368 -22.11 -2.33 1.87
N ARG A 369 -21.06 -1.50 1.70
CA ARG A 369 -21.10 -0.07 2.09
C ARG A 369 -22.19 0.71 1.36
N ARG A 370 -22.36 0.49 0.04
CA ARG A 370 -23.40 1.15 -0.75
C ARG A 370 -24.79 0.75 -0.29
N THR A 371 -25.04 -0.54 -0.12
CA THR A 371 -26.35 -1.07 0.30
C THR A 371 -26.73 -0.57 1.67
N ILE A 372 -25.80 -0.62 2.64
CA ILE A 372 -26.05 -0.10 4.00
C ILE A 372 -26.28 1.42 3.97
N GLY A 373 -25.52 2.17 3.18
CA GLY A 373 -25.72 3.61 3.01
C GLY A 373 -27.14 3.94 2.54
N ILE A 374 -27.61 3.25 1.50
CA ILE A 374 -28.97 3.46 0.96
C ILE A 374 -30.03 3.10 1.99
N ILE A 375 -29.92 1.94 2.66
CA ILE A 375 -30.91 1.48 3.65
C ILE A 375 -30.96 2.44 4.84
N SER A 376 -29.82 2.85 5.38
CA SER A 376 -29.79 3.80 6.51
C SER A 376 -30.36 5.15 6.16
N THR A 377 -30.11 5.65 4.94
CA THR A 377 -30.65 6.95 4.48
C THR A 377 -32.16 6.88 4.30
N THR A 378 -32.68 5.83 3.64
CA THR A 378 -34.12 5.65 3.43
C THR A 378 -34.87 5.45 4.74
N PHE A 379 -34.31 4.67 5.66
CA PHE A 379 -34.91 4.47 6.99
C PHE A 379 -34.93 5.78 7.80
N GLY A 380 -33.84 6.54 7.79
CA GLY A 380 -33.74 7.84 8.47
C GLY A 380 -34.76 8.85 7.92
N MET A 381 -34.95 8.91 6.60
CA MET A 381 -35.96 9.75 5.96
C MET A 381 -37.39 9.35 6.33
N ALA A 382 -37.69 8.04 6.28
CA ALA A 382 -39.01 7.53 6.65
C ALA A 382 -39.34 7.80 8.14
N ALA A 383 -38.35 7.62 9.01
CA ALA A 383 -38.52 7.90 10.45
C ALA A 383 -38.72 9.40 10.72
N ALA A 384 -38.03 10.27 10.01
CA ALA A 384 -38.19 11.73 10.11
C ALA A 384 -39.58 12.18 9.62
N LEU A 385 -40.08 11.64 8.51
CA LEU A 385 -41.40 11.93 7.98
C LEU A 385 -42.50 11.42 8.91
N PHE A 386 -42.33 10.22 9.48
CA PHE A 386 -43.27 9.66 10.45
C PHE A 386 -43.30 10.47 11.75
N GLY A 387 -42.14 10.87 12.27
CA GLY A 387 -42.06 11.73 13.46
C GLY A 387 -42.70 13.10 13.23
N PHE A 388 -42.47 13.68 12.05
CA PHE A 388 -43.12 14.94 11.66
C PHE A 388 -44.65 14.79 11.57
N SER A 389 -45.12 13.70 10.96
CA SER A 389 -46.56 13.40 10.87
C SER A 389 -47.21 13.27 12.25
N LEU A 390 -46.56 12.59 13.20
CA LEU A 390 -47.06 12.44 14.57
C LEU A 390 -47.14 13.77 15.34
N LEU A 391 -46.19 14.66 15.14
CA LEU A 391 -46.14 15.96 15.79
C LEU A 391 -47.16 16.95 15.22
N PHE A 392 -47.55 16.82 13.97
CA PHE A 392 -48.43 17.76 13.30
C PHE A 392 -49.84 17.23 13.03
N HIS A 393 -50.13 15.97 13.27
CA HIS A 393 -51.48 15.41 13.09
C HIS A 393 -52.52 15.95 14.12
N GLY A 394 -52.10 16.73 15.12
CA GLY A 394 -52.97 17.37 16.12
C GLY A 394 -53.15 18.88 16.00
N SER A 395 -52.54 19.56 15.02
CA SER A 395 -52.41 21.02 15.04
C SER A 395 -52.45 21.74 13.67
N PHE A 396 -53.14 21.20 12.67
CA PHE A 396 -53.47 22.06 11.52
C PHE A 396 -54.70 22.86 11.84
N PRO A 397 -54.60 24.21 11.92
CA PRO A 397 -55.79 25.08 11.94
C PRO A 397 -56.57 24.81 10.66
N ASP A 398 -57.86 24.57 10.82
CA ASP A 398 -58.75 24.40 9.68
C ASP A 398 -58.85 25.73 8.86
N TRP A 399 -58.12 25.80 7.78
CA TRP A 399 -58.07 26.94 6.88
C TRP A 399 -59.34 27.08 6.04
N SER A 400 -60.33 26.20 6.16
CA SER A 400 -61.57 26.26 5.44
C SER A 400 -62.47 27.49 5.80
N ASN A 401 -62.20 28.15 6.93
CA ASN A 401 -63.01 29.28 7.46
C ASN A 401 -62.45 30.68 7.14
N VAL A 402 -61.37 30.81 6.41
CA VAL A 402 -60.76 32.15 6.13
C VAL A 402 -61.30 32.80 4.86
N THR A 403 -62.14 32.16 4.07
CA THR A 403 -62.65 32.71 2.80
C THR A 403 -64.06 33.32 2.87
N SER A 404 -64.65 33.54 4.04
CA SER A 404 -65.94 34.23 4.17
C SER A 404 -65.72 35.69 4.62
N THR A 405 -65.38 36.56 3.70
CA THR A 405 -65.53 38.01 3.89
C THR A 405 -67.01 38.40 3.80
N PRO A 406 -67.58 39.11 4.78
CA PRO A 406 -68.96 39.65 4.65
C PRO A 406 -68.92 40.85 3.69
N ARG A 407 -69.65 40.72 2.62
CA ARG A 407 -70.06 41.90 1.81
C ARG A 407 -70.83 42.89 2.66
N ARG A 408 -70.29 44.03 2.97
CA ARG A 408 -71.07 45.17 3.48
C ARG A 408 -71.85 45.84 2.29
N LYS A 409 -73.11 46.03 2.61
CA LYS A 409 -73.97 46.92 1.82
C LYS A 409 -73.52 48.37 1.88
#